data_eebd8d59510c3f7cf6463cf56bff7d4a
#
_entry.id   eebd8d59510c3f7cf6463cf56bff7d4a
#
_cell.length_a   1.000
_cell.length_b   1.000
_cell.length_c   1.000
_cell.angle_alpha   90.00
_cell.angle_beta   90.00
_cell.angle_gamma   90.00
#
_symmetry.space_group_name_H-M   'P 1'
#
loop_
_entity.id
_entity.type
_entity.pdbx_description
1 polymer ?
#
loop_
_entity_poly.entity_id
_entity_poly.type
_entity_poly.pdbx_seq_one_letter_code
_entity_poly.pdbx_strand_id
1 'polypeptide(L)'
;YLQIDKLIAAAKASGAQAIHPGYGFLSENAGFARAIENAGLIFLGPPASAIDAMGSKSAAKALMETAGVPLVPGYHGEAQDLETFRDACERIGYPVLLKATAGGGGKGMKVVEDVSQLAEALASAQREAQSSFGDSRMLVEKYLLKPRHVEIQVFADQHGNCLYLNERDCSIQRRHQKVVEEAP
;
A
#
# COMPACT_ATOMS: atom_id res chain seq x y z
N TYR A 1 -2.23 16.26 14.43
CA TYR A 1 -2.83 15.68 13.22
C TYR A 1 -3.17 14.18 13.36
N LEU A 2 -2.71 13.50 14.46
CA LEU A 2 -3.00 12.08 14.69
C LEU A 2 -4.00 11.84 15.84
N GLN A 3 -4.55 12.88 16.43
CA GLN A 3 -5.50 12.78 17.55
C GLN A 3 -6.93 12.85 17.05
N ILE A 4 -7.50 11.70 16.78
CA ILE A 4 -8.85 11.53 16.21
C ILE A 4 -9.90 12.32 16.98
N ASP A 5 -9.92 12.17 18.30
CA ASP A 5 -10.94 12.84 19.15
C ASP A 5 -10.88 14.36 19.04
N LYS A 6 -9.67 14.94 18.97
CA LYS A 6 -9.52 16.39 18.82
C LYS A 6 -9.96 16.89 17.46
N LEU A 7 -9.74 16.11 16.40
CA LEU A 7 -10.21 16.45 15.07
C LEU A 7 -11.72 16.46 14.99
N ILE A 8 -12.35 15.44 15.56
CA ILE A 8 -13.81 15.33 15.61
C ILE A 8 -14.41 16.45 16.48
N ALA A 9 -13.82 16.75 17.64
CA ALA A 9 -14.27 17.83 18.50
C ALA A 9 -14.19 19.20 17.79
N ALA A 10 -13.09 19.45 17.07
CA ALA A 10 -12.90 20.68 16.30
C ALA A 10 -13.92 20.80 15.16
N ALA A 11 -14.19 19.71 14.45
CA ALA A 11 -15.20 19.67 13.38
C ALA A 11 -16.60 20.00 13.93
N LYS A 12 -16.98 19.37 15.05
CA LYS A 12 -18.28 19.66 15.70
C LYS A 12 -18.38 21.11 16.20
N ALA A 13 -17.31 21.62 16.82
CA ALA A 13 -17.28 22.99 17.32
C ALA A 13 -17.37 24.04 16.20
N SER A 14 -16.83 23.76 15.03
CA SER A 14 -16.91 24.65 13.85
C SER A 14 -18.22 24.52 13.06
N GLY A 15 -19.10 23.57 13.40
CA GLY A 15 -20.32 23.27 12.64
C GLY A 15 -20.07 22.57 11.31
N ALA A 16 -18.89 21.96 11.12
CA ALA A 16 -18.59 21.19 9.93
C ALA A 16 -19.50 19.96 9.82
N GLN A 17 -19.95 19.68 8.61
CA GLN A 17 -20.77 18.50 8.30
C GLN A 17 -19.93 17.32 7.80
N ALA A 18 -18.73 17.60 7.28
CA ALA A 18 -17.87 16.62 6.66
C ALA A 18 -16.38 16.90 6.99
N ILE A 19 -15.58 15.86 6.92
CA ILE A 19 -14.12 15.95 7.07
C ILE A 19 -13.44 15.34 5.84
N HIS A 20 -12.66 16.14 5.13
CA HIS A 20 -11.73 15.66 4.12
C HIS A 20 -10.39 15.34 4.80
N PRO A 21 -9.88 14.10 4.73
CA PRO A 21 -8.71 13.68 5.49
C PRO A 21 -7.39 14.26 4.99
N GLY A 22 -7.38 14.93 3.85
CA GLY A 22 -6.17 15.38 3.19
C GLY A 22 -5.36 14.22 2.63
N TYR A 23 -4.05 14.36 2.68
CA TYR A 23 -3.06 13.41 2.17
C TYR A 23 -2.07 13.06 3.27
N GLY A 24 -1.79 11.77 3.47
CA GLY A 24 -0.96 11.29 4.57
C GLY A 24 -1.69 11.30 5.93
N PHE A 25 -0.96 11.21 7.03
CA PHE A 25 -1.48 11.17 8.41
C PHE A 25 -2.58 10.12 8.59
N LEU A 26 -3.83 10.53 8.74
CA LEU A 26 -5.00 9.66 8.96
C LEU A 26 -5.81 9.36 7.70
N SER A 27 -5.37 9.81 6.52
CA SER A 27 -6.12 9.63 5.27
C SER A 27 -6.34 8.15 4.89
N GLU A 28 -5.40 7.28 5.29
CA GLU A 28 -5.46 5.83 5.06
C GLU A 28 -5.74 5.06 6.37
N ASN A 29 -6.39 5.71 7.34
CA ASN A 29 -6.70 5.10 8.63
C ASN A 29 -8.20 4.76 8.72
N ALA A 30 -8.53 3.49 8.63
CA ALA A 30 -9.91 3.00 8.70
C ALA A 30 -10.59 3.31 10.05
N GLY A 31 -9.82 3.33 11.15
CA GLY A 31 -10.31 3.71 12.47
C GLY A 31 -10.76 5.17 12.51
N PHE A 32 -10.06 6.05 11.82
CA PHE A 32 -10.43 7.46 11.68
C PHE A 32 -11.72 7.62 10.87
N ALA A 33 -11.84 6.93 9.73
CA ALA A 33 -13.05 6.95 8.92
C ALA A 33 -14.27 6.50 9.76
N ARG A 34 -14.17 5.35 10.44
CA ARG A 34 -15.23 4.87 11.33
C ARG A 34 -15.56 5.84 12.47
N ALA A 35 -14.56 6.46 13.06
CA ALA A 35 -14.77 7.41 14.16
C ALA A 35 -15.55 8.67 13.70
N ILE A 36 -15.27 9.16 12.49
CA ILE A 36 -15.98 10.28 11.86
C ILE A 36 -17.46 9.90 11.62
N GLU A 37 -17.70 8.76 11.01
CA GLU A 37 -19.04 8.25 10.74
C GLU A 37 -19.85 8.03 12.04
N ASN A 38 -19.25 7.42 13.06
CA ASN A 38 -19.83 7.23 14.37
C ASN A 38 -20.15 8.56 15.10
N ALA A 39 -19.41 9.61 14.78
CA ALA A 39 -19.66 10.94 15.31
C ALA A 39 -20.79 11.70 14.59
N GLY A 40 -21.43 11.09 13.57
CA GLY A 40 -22.47 11.68 12.74
C GLY A 40 -21.96 12.67 11.69
N LEU A 41 -20.67 12.58 11.35
CA LEU A 41 -20.03 13.41 10.32
C LEU A 41 -19.78 12.58 9.05
N ILE A 42 -19.65 13.25 7.91
CA ILE A 42 -19.34 12.61 6.63
C ILE A 42 -17.83 12.52 6.46
N PHE A 43 -17.30 11.33 6.22
CA PHE A 43 -15.93 11.14 5.79
C PHE A 43 -15.84 11.30 4.26
N LEU A 44 -15.09 12.30 3.79
CA LEU A 44 -14.89 12.52 2.36
C LEU A 44 -13.68 11.70 1.87
N GLY A 45 -13.90 10.42 1.73
CA GLY A 45 -12.89 9.45 1.31
C GLY A 45 -13.50 8.07 1.09
N PRO A 46 -12.67 7.05 0.83
CA PRO A 46 -13.16 5.68 0.67
C PRO A 46 -13.78 5.16 1.97
N PRO A 47 -14.74 4.22 1.91
CA PRO A 47 -15.31 3.61 3.11
C PRO A 47 -14.23 2.88 3.91
N ALA A 48 -14.41 2.80 5.23
CA ALA A 48 -13.44 2.16 6.13
C ALA A 48 -13.09 0.73 5.72
N SER A 49 -14.06 -0.02 5.16
CA SER A 49 -13.84 -1.38 4.64
C SER A 49 -12.86 -1.41 3.45
N ALA A 50 -12.92 -0.42 2.56
CA ALA A 50 -11.98 -0.32 1.44
C ALA A 50 -10.58 0.07 1.91
N ILE A 51 -10.49 0.96 2.92
CA ILE A 51 -9.20 1.32 3.54
C ILE A 51 -8.57 0.10 4.19
N ASP A 52 -9.33 -0.70 4.95
CA ASP A 52 -8.83 -1.94 5.56
C ASP A 52 -8.38 -2.95 4.50
N ALA A 53 -9.18 -3.17 3.47
CA ALA A 53 -8.87 -4.14 2.41
C ALA A 53 -7.59 -3.77 1.64
N MET A 54 -7.31 -2.48 1.45
CA MET A 54 -6.14 -1.98 0.73
C MET A 54 -4.97 -1.62 1.65
N GLY A 55 -5.18 -1.63 2.97
CA GLY A 55 -4.18 -1.23 3.97
C GLY A 55 -3.00 -2.20 4.10
N SER A 56 -3.18 -3.47 3.74
CA SER A 56 -2.13 -4.48 3.66
C SER A 56 -1.82 -4.83 2.21
N LYS A 57 -0.55 -4.74 1.81
CA LYS A 57 -0.12 -5.11 0.46
C LYS A 57 -0.47 -6.56 0.11
N SER A 58 -0.33 -7.48 1.07
CA SER A 58 -0.68 -8.89 0.86
C SER A 58 -2.18 -9.08 0.65
N ALA A 59 -3.01 -8.46 1.50
CA ALA A 59 -4.46 -8.54 1.37
C ALA A 59 -4.96 -7.89 0.07
N ALA A 60 -4.42 -6.72 -0.28
CA ALA A 60 -4.73 -6.05 -1.53
C ALA A 60 -4.38 -6.91 -2.76
N LYS A 61 -3.20 -7.57 -2.76
CA LYS A 61 -2.81 -8.48 -3.83
C LYS A 61 -3.73 -9.68 -3.93
N ALA A 62 -4.06 -10.33 -2.82
CA ALA A 62 -4.99 -11.47 -2.83
C ALA A 62 -6.38 -11.08 -3.37
N LEU A 63 -6.86 -9.88 -3.02
CA LEU A 63 -8.10 -9.34 -3.55
C LEU A 63 -8.03 -9.10 -5.06
N MET A 64 -6.94 -8.47 -5.53
CA MET A 64 -6.73 -8.20 -6.96
C MET A 64 -6.57 -9.48 -7.78
N GLU A 65 -5.88 -10.48 -7.24
CA GLU A 65 -5.76 -11.81 -7.86
C GLU A 65 -7.13 -12.47 -8.05
N THR A 66 -7.96 -12.44 -7.01
CA THR A 66 -9.35 -12.94 -7.07
C THR A 66 -10.19 -12.18 -8.11
N ALA A 67 -9.94 -10.89 -8.28
CA ALA A 67 -10.62 -10.05 -9.27
C ALA A 67 -10.06 -10.21 -10.70
N GLY A 68 -9.04 -11.06 -10.91
CA GLY A 68 -8.41 -11.27 -12.21
C GLY A 68 -7.54 -10.11 -12.71
N VAL A 69 -7.13 -9.22 -11.81
CA VAL A 69 -6.22 -8.13 -12.15
C VAL A 69 -4.79 -8.67 -12.27
N PRO A 70 -4.07 -8.38 -13.38
CA PRO A 70 -2.69 -8.84 -13.54
C PRO A 70 -1.80 -8.30 -12.42
N LEU A 71 -1.04 -9.20 -11.79
CA LEU A 71 -0.10 -8.86 -10.74
C LEU A 71 1.35 -9.10 -11.20
N VAL A 72 2.27 -8.35 -10.64
CA VAL A 72 3.70 -8.68 -10.74
C VAL A 72 3.91 -10.06 -10.10
N PRO A 73 4.55 -11.02 -10.78
CA PRO A 73 4.81 -12.34 -10.21
C PRO A 73 5.49 -12.21 -8.85
N GLY A 74 4.96 -12.91 -7.85
CA GLY A 74 5.44 -12.75 -6.49
C GLY A 74 4.92 -13.83 -5.54
N TYR A 75 5.29 -13.65 -4.26
CA TYR A 75 4.77 -14.40 -3.14
C TYR A 75 4.36 -13.44 -2.03
N HIS A 76 3.15 -13.59 -1.53
CA HIS A 76 2.56 -12.76 -0.48
C HIS A 76 1.80 -13.58 0.57
N GLY A 77 2.18 -14.87 0.71
CA GLY A 77 1.54 -15.81 1.62
C GLY A 77 1.98 -15.65 3.08
N GLU A 78 1.38 -16.46 3.95
CA GLU A 78 1.57 -16.41 5.41
C GLU A 78 2.91 -17.00 5.87
N ALA A 79 3.47 -17.99 5.16
CA ALA A 79 4.73 -18.60 5.52
C ALA A 79 5.89 -17.62 5.30
N GLN A 80 6.71 -17.42 6.33
CA GLN A 80 7.74 -16.38 6.37
C GLN A 80 9.16 -16.95 6.56
N ASP A 81 9.30 -18.26 6.40
CA ASP A 81 10.57 -18.96 6.51
C ASP A 81 11.41 -18.82 5.22
N LEU A 82 12.73 -19.02 5.37
CA LEU A 82 13.68 -18.84 4.27
C LEU A 82 13.46 -19.83 3.11
N GLU A 83 13.02 -21.06 3.40
CA GLU A 83 12.81 -22.10 2.40
C GLU A 83 11.66 -21.71 1.47
N THR A 84 10.53 -21.27 2.04
CA THR A 84 9.38 -20.76 1.28
C THR A 84 9.78 -19.58 0.37
N PHE A 85 10.58 -18.63 0.90
CA PHE A 85 11.06 -17.50 0.08
C PHE A 85 12.02 -17.95 -1.02
N ARG A 86 12.87 -18.94 -0.76
CA ARG A 86 13.78 -19.49 -1.77
C ARG A 86 13.02 -20.10 -2.93
N ASP A 87 12.07 -20.99 -2.64
CA ASP A 87 11.23 -21.64 -3.65
C ASP A 87 10.43 -20.61 -4.47
N ALA A 88 9.92 -19.58 -3.79
CA ALA A 88 9.22 -18.49 -4.47
C ALA A 88 10.16 -17.72 -5.40
N CYS A 89 11.35 -17.35 -4.96
CA CYS A 89 12.34 -16.61 -5.75
C CYS A 89 12.82 -17.42 -6.97
N GLU A 90 13.03 -18.72 -6.80
CA GLU A 90 13.41 -19.62 -7.91
C GLU A 90 12.31 -19.69 -8.96
N ARG A 91 11.04 -19.80 -8.55
CA ARG A 91 9.89 -19.81 -9.44
C ARG A 91 9.69 -18.48 -10.17
N ILE A 92 9.89 -17.35 -9.49
CA ILE A 92 9.76 -15.99 -10.04
C ILE A 92 10.94 -15.68 -10.98
N GLY A 93 12.11 -16.20 -10.67
CA GLY A 93 13.38 -15.88 -11.32
C GLY A 93 13.97 -14.56 -10.84
N TYR A 94 15.30 -14.54 -10.61
CA TYR A 94 16.04 -13.36 -10.19
C TYR A 94 16.19 -12.33 -11.34
N PRO A 95 16.42 -11.03 -11.05
CA PRO A 95 16.39 -10.43 -9.73
C PRO A 95 14.98 -10.32 -9.15
N VAL A 96 14.87 -10.34 -7.81
CA VAL A 96 13.63 -10.16 -7.08
C VAL A 96 13.73 -8.99 -6.10
N LEU A 97 12.58 -8.50 -5.65
CA LEU A 97 12.45 -7.41 -4.69
C LEU A 97 11.71 -7.89 -3.46
N LEU A 98 12.39 -7.94 -2.32
CA LEU A 98 11.77 -8.12 -1.01
C LEU A 98 11.14 -6.80 -0.57
N LYS A 99 9.94 -6.86 0.00
CA LYS A 99 9.21 -5.69 0.52
C LYS A 99 8.54 -6.00 1.85
N ALA A 100 8.57 -5.07 2.79
CA ALA A 100 7.73 -5.17 3.99
C ALA A 100 6.24 -5.15 3.60
N THR A 101 5.46 -6.04 4.22
CA THR A 101 4.00 -6.12 4.03
C THR A 101 3.33 -4.85 4.57
N ALA A 102 3.76 -4.39 5.75
CA ALA A 102 3.33 -3.14 6.34
C ALA A 102 4.22 -1.97 5.90
N GLY A 103 3.67 -0.76 5.89
CA GLY A 103 4.41 0.46 5.65
C GLY A 103 4.65 0.81 4.17
N GLY A 104 5.43 1.87 3.96
CA GLY A 104 5.68 2.47 2.66
C GLY A 104 6.99 3.28 2.63
N GLY A 105 7.16 4.12 1.60
CA GLY A 105 8.32 5.02 1.48
C GLY A 105 9.66 4.33 1.21
N GLY A 106 9.64 3.08 0.75
CA GLY A 106 10.85 2.34 0.37
C GLY A 106 11.62 1.70 1.53
N LYS A 107 11.18 1.83 2.78
CA LYS A 107 11.77 1.13 3.93
C LYS A 107 11.41 -0.36 3.91
N GLY A 108 12.34 -1.20 4.34
CA GLY A 108 12.18 -2.66 4.30
C GLY A 108 12.13 -3.21 2.87
N MET A 109 12.81 -2.56 1.92
CA MET A 109 12.94 -3.00 0.53
C MET A 109 14.38 -3.41 0.25
N LYS A 110 14.58 -4.62 -0.31
CA LYS A 110 15.88 -5.14 -0.73
C LYS A 110 15.78 -5.80 -2.10
N VAL A 111 16.64 -5.40 -3.01
CA VAL A 111 16.84 -6.12 -4.28
C VAL A 111 17.77 -7.30 -4.01
N VAL A 112 17.43 -8.46 -4.56
CA VAL A 112 18.18 -9.70 -4.48
C VAL A 112 18.48 -10.16 -5.91
N GLU A 113 19.75 -10.14 -6.27
CA GLU A 113 20.20 -10.45 -7.63
C GLU A 113 20.32 -11.95 -7.89
N ASP A 114 20.63 -12.72 -6.84
CA ASP A 114 20.80 -14.16 -6.91
C ASP A 114 20.51 -14.86 -5.56
N VAL A 115 20.44 -16.19 -5.57
CA VAL A 115 20.08 -17.01 -4.41
C VAL A 115 21.05 -16.88 -3.24
N SER A 116 22.33 -16.59 -3.49
CA SER A 116 23.35 -16.49 -2.43
C SER A 116 23.09 -15.29 -1.49
N GLN A 117 22.46 -14.25 -1.99
CA GLN A 117 22.17 -13.03 -1.24
C GLN A 117 20.84 -13.12 -0.44
N LEU A 118 19.98 -14.09 -0.78
CA LEU A 118 18.61 -14.12 -0.26
C LEU A 118 18.52 -14.19 1.27
N ALA A 119 19.28 -15.06 1.90
CA ALA A 119 19.20 -15.28 3.35
C ALA A 119 19.54 -14.00 4.14
N GLU A 120 20.64 -13.34 3.78
CA GLU A 120 21.07 -12.09 4.43
C GLU A 120 20.10 -10.95 4.15
N ALA A 121 19.67 -10.79 2.89
CA ALA A 121 18.74 -9.76 2.48
C ALA A 121 17.38 -9.90 3.19
N LEU A 122 16.85 -11.13 3.29
CA LEU A 122 15.59 -11.40 3.98
C LEU A 122 15.70 -11.06 5.47
N ALA A 123 16.72 -11.57 6.15
CA ALA A 123 16.93 -11.29 7.58
C ALA A 123 17.12 -9.78 7.85
N SER A 124 17.84 -9.08 6.98
CA SER A 124 18.05 -7.64 7.08
C SER A 124 16.74 -6.87 6.87
N ALA A 125 15.97 -7.22 5.84
CA ALA A 125 14.69 -6.58 5.54
C ALA A 125 13.65 -6.81 6.65
N GLN A 126 13.58 -8.02 7.22
CA GLN A 126 12.71 -8.35 8.35
C GLN A 126 13.02 -7.51 9.59
N ARG A 127 14.31 -7.34 9.93
CA ARG A 127 14.73 -6.48 11.06
C ARG A 127 14.35 -5.02 10.83
N GLU A 128 14.57 -4.51 9.63
CA GLU A 128 14.22 -3.14 9.26
C GLU A 128 12.70 -2.92 9.31
N ALA A 129 11.92 -3.87 8.81
CA ALA A 129 10.46 -3.82 8.84
C ALA A 129 9.93 -3.86 10.28
N GLN A 130 10.46 -4.75 11.12
CA GLN A 130 10.10 -4.84 12.54
C GLN A 130 10.39 -3.54 13.27
N SER A 131 11.57 -2.96 13.05
CA SER A 131 11.98 -1.71 13.69
C SER A 131 11.16 -0.50 13.23
N SER A 132 10.80 -0.45 11.94
CA SER A 132 10.14 0.72 11.35
C SER A 132 8.61 0.67 11.45
N PHE A 133 8.02 -0.53 11.44
CA PHE A 133 6.58 -0.72 11.30
C PHE A 133 5.96 -1.63 12.37
N GLY A 134 6.79 -2.27 13.20
CA GLY A 134 6.33 -3.23 14.21
C GLY A 134 5.86 -4.57 13.62
N ASP A 135 6.10 -4.82 12.34
CA ASP A 135 5.72 -6.03 11.63
C ASP A 135 6.87 -6.48 10.73
N SER A 136 7.38 -7.69 10.96
CA SER A 136 8.51 -8.26 10.21
C SER A 136 8.09 -9.00 8.93
N ARG A 137 6.79 -9.12 8.65
CA ARG A 137 6.30 -9.88 7.48
C ARG A 137 6.74 -9.25 6.18
N MET A 138 7.21 -10.11 5.29
CA MET A 138 7.73 -9.74 3.97
C MET A 138 6.87 -10.35 2.87
N LEU A 139 6.94 -9.74 1.72
CA LEU A 139 6.55 -10.31 0.44
C LEU A 139 7.74 -10.23 -0.52
N VAL A 140 7.72 -11.03 -1.56
CA VAL A 140 8.72 -10.97 -2.64
C VAL A 140 8.03 -10.84 -4.00
N GLU A 141 8.60 -10.05 -4.88
CA GLU A 141 8.10 -9.82 -6.24
C GLU A 141 9.24 -9.85 -7.24
N LYS A 142 8.92 -10.13 -8.51
CA LYS A 142 9.85 -9.89 -9.60
C LYS A 142 10.32 -8.45 -9.59
N TYR A 143 11.64 -8.23 -9.62
CA TYR A 143 12.19 -6.90 -9.78
C TYR A 143 12.16 -6.48 -11.25
N LEU A 144 11.43 -5.43 -11.55
CA LEU A 144 11.29 -4.89 -12.90
C LEU A 144 12.34 -3.82 -13.13
N LEU A 145 13.27 -4.06 -14.05
CA LEU A 145 14.41 -3.17 -14.30
C LEU A 145 14.04 -1.84 -14.94
N LYS A 146 13.02 -1.83 -15.79
CA LYS A 146 12.56 -0.62 -16.52
C LYS A 146 11.04 -0.55 -16.56
N PRO A 147 10.38 -0.42 -15.40
CA PRO A 147 8.93 -0.32 -15.36
C PRO A 147 8.45 1.04 -15.83
N ARG A 148 7.23 1.07 -16.36
CA ARG A 148 6.43 2.30 -16.40
C ARG A 148 5.55 2.34 -15.17
N HIS A 149 5.43 3.51 -14.56
CA HIS A 149 4.47 3.75 -13.47
C HIS A 149 3.26 4.47 -14.07
N VAL A 150 2.20 3.73 -14.25
CA VAL A 150 0.93 4.28 -14.74
C VAL A 150 -0.10 4.11 -13.62
N GLU A 151 -0.81 5.17 -13.32
CA GLU A 151 -1.88 5.15 -12.32
C GLU A 151 -3.21 5.58 -12.96
N ILE A 152 -4.30 5.04 -12.41
CA ILE A 152 -5.67 5.38 -12.82
C ILE A 152 -6.39 5.95 -11.61
N GLN A 153 -6.98 7.14 -11.79
CA GLN A 153 -7.81 7.74 -10.77
C GLN A 153 -9.18 7.06 -10.75
N VAL A 154 -9.55 6.51 -9.61
CA VAL A 154 -10.88 5.94 -9.37
C VAL A 154 -11.69 6.88 -8.49
N PHE A 155 -12.94 7.07 -8.83
CA PHE A 155 -13.90 7.86 -8.07
C PHE A 155 -15.19 7.08 -7.91
N ALA A 156 -15.68 6.94 -6.67
CA ALA A 156 -16.89 6.20 -6.38
C ALA A 156 -17.78 6.94 -5.38
N ASP A 157 -19.08 6.68 -5.44
CA ASP A 157 -20.05 7.21 -4.49
C ASP A 157 -20.68 6.09 -3.63
N GLN A 158 -21.56 6.48 -2.71
CA GLN A 158 -22.28 5.54 -1.84
C GLN A 158 -23.50 4.89 -2.53
N HIS A 159 -23.80 5.24 -3.77
CA HIS A 159 -24.89 4.70 -4.57
C HIS A 159 -24.49 3.56 -5.49
N GLY A 160 -23.19 3.18 -5.46
CA GLY A 160 -22.64 2.11 -6.28
C GLY A 160 -22.10 2.57 -7.63
N ASN A 161 -22.06 3.86 -7.89
CA ASN A 161 -21.38 4.38 -9.08
C ASN A 161 -19.86 4.36 -8.87
N CYS A 162 -19.14 3.82 -9.84
CA CYS A 162 -17.68 3.80 -9.85
C CYS A 162 -17.18 4.23 -11.22
N LEU A 163 -16.36 5.25 -11.24
CA LEU A 163 -15.82 5.85 -12.47
C LEU A 163 -14.30 5.82 -12.41
N TYR A 164 -13.67 5.76 -13.57
CA TYR A 164 -12.25 6.03 -13.73
C TYR A 164 -12.08 7.38 -14.46
N LEU A 165 -11.07 8.15 -14.05
CA LEU A 165 -10.78 9.48 -14.60
C LEU A 165 -9.47 9.46 -15.39
N ASN A 166 -9.34 8.45 -16.26
CA ASN A 166 -8.18 8.21 -17.11
C ASN A 166 -6.88 7.93 -16.34
N GLU A 167 -5.80 7.79 -17.09
CA GLU A 167 -4.48 7.44 -16.60
C GLU A 167 -3.57 8.66 -16.46
N ARG A 168 -2.55 8.50 -15.61
CA ARG A 168 -1.38 9.37 -15.54
C ARG A 168 -0.12 8.51 -15.59
N ASP A 169 0.83 8.87 -16.42
CA ASP A 169 2.18 8.31 -16.41
C ASP A 169 3.05 9.08 -15.41
N CYS A 170 3.51 8.40 -14.39
CA CYS A 170 4.33 8.97 -13.33
C CYS A 170 5.72 8.30 -13.29
N SER A 171 6.24 7.86 -14.44
CA SER A 171 7.49 7.10 -14.52
C SER A 171 8.73 7.93 -14.21
N ILE A 172 8.69 9.25 -14.41
CA ILE A 172 9.80 10.14 -14.10
C ILE A 172 9.79 10.47 -12.61
N GLN A 173 10.65 9.79 -11.87
CA GLN A 173 10.70 9.85 -10.41
C GLN A 173 12.11 10.14 -9.92
N ARG A 174 12.21 10.87 -8.83
CA ARG A 174 13.43 10.96 -8.02
C ARG A 174 13.34 9.97 -6.86
N ARG A 175 13.95 8.81 -6.99
CA ARG A 175 13.75 7.66 -6.10
C ARG A 175 12.28 7.22 -6.13
N HIS A 176 11.50 7.51 -5.08
CA HIS A 176 10.06 7.20 -4.99
C HIS A 176 9.17 8.45 -5.06
N GLN A 177 9.76 9.62 -5.34
CA GLN A 177 9.03 10.87 -5.50
C GLN A 177 8.69 11.08 -6.97
N LYS A 178 7.41 11.16 -7.29
CA LYS A 178 6.92 11.55 -8.60
C LYS A 178 7.31 13.00 -8.88
N VAL A 179 7.99 13.23 -9.99
CA VAL A 179 8.51 14.55 -10.37
C VAL A 179 7.74 15.13 -11.55
N VAL A 180 7.38 14.27 -12.49
CA VAL A 180 6.56 14.62 -13.65
C VAL A 180 5.40 13.64 -13.72
N GLU A 181 4.22 14.18 -13.94
CA GLU A 181 2.99 13.42 -14.20
C GLU A 181 2.44 13.86 -15.53
N GLU A 182 2.22 12.92 -16.44
CA GLU A 182 1.72 13.17 -17.78
C GLU A 182 0.36 12.49 -17.95
N ALA A 183 -0.63 13.26 -18.39
CA ALA A 183 -1.92 12.72 -18.82
C ALA A 183 -1.90 12.67 -20.36
N PRO A 184 -1.95 11.47 -20.97
CA PRO A 184 -1.97 11.31 -22.42
C PRO A 184 -3.27 11.79 -23.07
#